data_62226087b625690b8267a86e1fa59ab9
#
_entry.id   62226087b625690b8267a86e1fa59ab9
#
_cell.length_a   1.000
_cell.length_b   1.000
_cell.length_c   1.000
_cell.angle_alpha   90.00
_cell.angle_beta   90.00
_cell.angle_gamma   90.00
#
_symmetry.space_group_name_H-M   'P 1'
#
loop_
_entity.id
_entity.type
_entity.pdbx_description
1 polymer ?
#
loop_
_entity_poly.entity_id
_entity_poly.type
_entity_poly.pdbx_seq_one_letter_code
_entity_poly.pdbx_strand_id
1 'polypeptide(L)'
;MTRPTTARPAGPARPSDVRPAHDLEVHLPDRPGALADLGQALGEAGVSLEGGGVFTHGGQAVAHYLVHDGARALRAVTAAGLGPAVVRDVEVASLDQETPGQLGTLARRLGDAGVNVLVQYSDHVGNLVLLVADEDVPSCRAVLAHWGSRATPPRRASGPPPRT
;
A
#
# COMPACT_ATOMS: atom_id res chain seq x y z
N MET A 1 32.11 -6.21 31.20
CA MET A 1 32.13 -5.49 29.91
C MET A 1 31.37 -6.34 28.89
N THR A 2 30.09 -6.07 28.73
CA THR A 2 29.17 -6.83 27.83
C THR A 2 29.14 -6.13 26.47
N ARG A 3 29.50 -6.82 25.39
CA ARG A 3 29.48 -6.31 24.02
C ARG A 3 28.02 -6.19 23.55
N PRO A 4 27.63 -5.10 22.88
CA PRO A 4 26.32 -5.02 22.28
C PRO A 4 26.25 -5.96 21.05
N THR A 5 25.23 -6.80 21.00
CA THR A 5 24.88 -7.62 19.84
C THR A 5 24.29 -6.72 18.76
N THR A 6 25.02 -6.51 17.68
CA THR A 6 24.53 -5.82 16.48
C THR A 6 23.50 -6.71 15.78
N ALA A 7 22.26 -6.26 15.75
CA ALA A 7 21.22 -6.89 14.95
C ALA A 7 21.58 -6.79 13.46
N ARG A 8 21.59 -7.92 12.78
CA ARG A 8 21.84 -8.06 11.34
C ARG A 8 20.67 -7.43 10.57
N PRO A 9 20.90 -6.57 9.56
CA PRO A 9 19.82 -6.04 8.76
C PRO A 9 19.08 -7.18 8.03
N ALA A 10 17.75 -7.12 8.07
CA ALA A 10 16.90 -8.05 7.33
C ALA A 10 17.19 -7.92 5.84
N GLY A 11 17.50 -9.01 5.18
CA GLY A 11 17.65 -9.06 3.72
C GLY A 11 16.31 -8.87 3.02
N PRO A 12 16.32 -8.61 1.70
CA PRO A 12 15.09 -8.42 0.94
C PRO A 12 14.17 -9.65 1.08
N ALA A 13 12.88 -9.39 1.33
CA ALA A 13 11.86 -10.42 1.48
C ALA A 13 11.81 -11.31 0.23
N ARG A 14 11.68 -12.63 0.44
CA ARG A 14 11.55 -13.59 -0.65
C ARG A 14 10.14 -13.53 -1.24
N PRO A 15 9.94 -13.82 -2.54
CA PRO A 15 8.62 -13.79 -3.18
C PRO A 15 7.54 -14.68 -2.52
N SER A 16 7.93 -15.63 -1.67
CA SER A 16 7.04 -16.54 -0.94
C SER A 16 6.48 -15.98 0.38
N ASP A 17 6.92 -14.80 0.81
CA ASP A 17 6.50 -14.17 2.08
C ASP A 17 5.42 -13.11 1.88
N VAL A 18 4.82 -13.00 0.69
CA VAL A 18 3.74 -12.04 0.42
C VAL A 18 2.49 -12.53 1.15
N ARG A 19 2.22 -11.94 2.32
CA ARG A 19 0.93 -12.12 2.99
C ARG A 19 -0.17 -11.54 2.11
N PRO A 20 -1.35 -12.18 2.05
CA PRO A 20 -2.51 -11.56 1.41
C PRO A 20 -2.67 -10.14 1.93
N ALA A 21 -2.88 -9.21 1.03
CA ALA A 21 -3.07 -7.81 1.36
C ALA A 21 -4.39 -7.35 0.77
N HIS A 22 -5.16 -6.60 1.56
CA HIS A 22 -6.49 -6.15 1.19
C HIS A 22 -6.62 -4.65 1.48
N ASP A 23 -7.35 -3.95 0.66
CA ASP A 23 -7.84 -2.61 0.96
C ASP A 23 -9.09 -2.71 1.82
N LEU A 24 -9.07 -2.07 2.96
CA LEU A 24 -10.24 -1.82 3.80
C LEU A 24 -10.75 -0.40 3.51
N GLU A 25 -11.84 -0.29 2.78
CA GLU A 25 -12.56 0.96 2.59
C GLU A 25 -13.60 1.14 3.70
N VAL A 26 -13.61 2.30 4.37
CA VAL A 26 -14.58 2.63 5.42
C VAL A 26 -15.10 4.04 5.20
N HIS A 27 -16.43 4.17 5.11
CA HIS A 27 -17.06 5.48 5.09
C HIS A 27 -17.26 5.97 6.53
N LEU A 28 -16.69 7.12 6.82
CA LEU A 28 -16.71 7.74 8.15
C LEU A 28 -17.49 9.06 8.11
N PRO A 29 -18.14 9.45 9.21
CA PRO A 29 -18.68 10.79 9.33
C PRO A 29 -17.52 11.82 9.32
N ASP A 30 -17.71 12.93 8.61
CA ASP A 30 -16.74 14.03 8.59
C ASP A 30 -16.85 14.84 9.89
N ARG A 31 -16.23 14.33 10.96
CA ARG A 31 -16.18 14.97 12.27
C ARG A 31 -14.87 14.69 13.01
N PRO A 32 -14.46 15.56 13.92
CA PRO A 32 -13.36 15.26 14.83
C PRO A 32 -13.57 13.94 15.57
N GLY A 33 -12.53 13.13 15.65
CA GLY A 33 -12.53 11.84 16.35
C GLY A 33 -12.92 10.63 15.49
N ALA A 34 -13.54 10.80 14.32
CA ALA A 34 -13.98 9.66 13.50
C ALA A 34 -12.81 8.72 13.09
N LEU A 35 -11.66 9.27 12.75
CA LEU A 35 -10.44 8.49 12.50
C LEU A 35 -9.92 7.80 13.76
N ALA A 36 -10.03 8.43 14.91
CA ALA A 36 -9.63 7.82 16.18
C ALA A 36 -10.51 6.61 16.51
N ASP A 37 -11.83 6.73 16.31
CA ASP A 37 -12.78 5.64 16.51
C ASP A 37 -12.42 4.43 15.63
N LEU A 38 -12.08 4.66 14.35
CA LEU A 38 -11.65 3.60 13.43
C LEU A 38 -10.35 2.95 13.90
N GLY A 39 -9.32 3.76 14.21
CA GLY A 39 -8.03 3.28 14.65
C GLY A 39 -8.13 2.46 15.94
N GLN A 40 -8.96 2.89 16.89
CA GLN A 40 -9.20 2.18 18.14
C GLN A 40 -9.88 0.83 17.90
N ALA A 41 -10.95 0.79 17.11
CA ALA A 41 -11.67 -0.45 16.81
C ALA A 41 -10.76 -1.50 16.14
N LEU A 42 -9.93 -1.08 15.19
CA LEU A 42 -8.98 -1.97 14.51
C LEU A 42 -7.84 -2.40 15.46
N GLY A 43 -7.31 -1.48 16.27
CA GLY A 43 -6.25 -1.76 17.24
C GLY A 43 -6.68 -2.76 18.32
N GLU A 44 -7.89 -2.60 18.89
CA GLU A 44 -8.48 -3.53 19.86
C GLU A 44 -8.71 -4.92 19.26
N ALA A 45 -9.01 -4.99 17.96
CA ALA A 45 -9.13 -6.25 17.24
C ALA A 45 -7.77 -6.85 16.82
N GLY A 46 -6.64 -6.19 17.12
CA GLY A 46 -5.31 -6.63 16.73
C GLY A 46 -5.06 -6.57 15.22
N VAL A 47 -5.70 -5.64 14.52
CA VAL A 47 -5.50 -5.38 13.09
C VAL A 47 -4.49 -4.24 12.92
N SER A 48 -3.38 -4.53 12.26
CA SER A 48 -2.38 -3.52 11.88
C SER A 48 -2.78 -2.84 10.58
N LEU A 49 -2.55 -1.51 10.51
CA LEU A 49 -2.69 -0.71 9.30
C LEU A 49 -1.32 -0.57 8.66
N GLU A 50 -1.17 -1.12 7.47
CA GLU A 50 0.13 -1.23 6.78
C GLU A 50 0.37 -0.09 5.76
N GLY A 51 -0.56 0.81 5.62
CA GLY A 51 -0.51 1.97 4.74
C GLY A 51 -1.91 2.48 4.44
N GLY A 52 -2.00 3.62 3.76
CA GLY A 52 -3.29 4.18 3.36
C GLY A 52 -3.51 5.61 3.85
N GLY A 53 -4.77 6.03 3.86
CA GLY A 53 -5.14 7.38 4.27
C GLY A 53 -6.65 7.59 4.35
N VAL A 54 -7.03 8.78 4.82
CA VAL A 54 -8.42 9.25 4.87
C VAL A 54 -8.55 10.47 3.97
N PHE A 55 -9.58 10.49 3.16
CA PHE A 55 -9.86 11.56 2.21
C PHE A 55 -11.26 12.11 2.47
N THR A 56 -11.37 13.41 2.65
CA THR A 56 -12.65 14.08 2.90
C THR A 56 -13.09 14.84 1.66
N HIS A 57 -14.32 14.61 1.23
CA HIS A 57 -14.96 15.34 0.14
C HIS A 57 -16.46 15.44 0.38
N GLY A 58 -17.03 16.64 0.19
CA GLY A 58 -18.48 16.85 0.26
C GLY A 58 -19.12 16.49 1.59
N GLY A 59 -18.41 16.63 2.72
CA GLY A 59 -18.94 16.30 4.06
C GLY A 59 -18.92 14.81 4.40
N GLN A 60 -18.25 14.01 3.57
CA GLN A 60 -17.99 12.59 3.84
C GLN A 60 -16.50 12.33 3.89
N ALA A 61 -16.05 11.44 4.75
CA ALA A 61 -14.71 10.95 4.81
C ALA A 61 -14.68 9.47 4.38
N VAL A 62 -13.76 9.13 3.48
CA VAL A 62 -13.51 7.76 3.07
C VAL A 62 -12.10 7.39 3.48
N ALA A 63 -11.98 6.33 4.28
CA ALA A 63 -10.72 5.77 4.70
C ALA A 63 -10.38 4.58 3.81
N HIS A 64 -9.15 4.51 3.32
CA HIS A 64 -8.57 3.36 2.63
C HIS A 64 -7.33 2.93 3.38
N TYR A 65 -7.32 1.70 3.87
CA TYR A 65 -6.17 1.16 4.60
C TYR A 65 -5.81 -0.25 4.15
N LEU A 66 -4.51 -0.47 3.95
CA LEU A 66 -3.97 -1.79 3.69
C LEU A 66 -3.96 -2.61 4.98
N VAL A 67 -4.54 -3.81 4.92
CA VAL A 67 -4.60 -4.76 6.02
C VAL A 67 -4.29 -6.18 5.53
N HIS A 68 -3.73 -7.04 6.41
CA HIS A 68 -3.48 -8.45 6.07
C HIS A 68 -4.64 -9.39 6.39
N ASP A 69 -5.48 -9.05 7.37
CA ASP A 69 -6.67 -9.82 7.74
C ASP A 69 -7.92 -8.98 7.50
N GLY A 70 -8.32 -8.90 6.23
CA GLY A 70 -9.48 -8.13 5.81
C GLY A 70 -10.78 -8.59 6.49
N ALA A 71 -10.94 -9.89 6.71
CA ALA A 71 -12.13 -10.43 7.36
C ALA A 71 -12.22 -9.99 8.83
N ARG A 72 -11.09 -9.98 9.56
CA ARG A 72 -11.05 -9.49 10.94
C ARG A 72 -11.30 -7.99 10.98
N ALA A 73 -10.67 -7.23 10.07
CA ALA A 73 -10.85 -5.79 9.96
C ALA A 73 -12.33 -5.43 9.72
N LEU A 74 -12.99 -6.08 8.78
CA LEU A 74 -14.39 -5.85 8.47
C LEU A 74 -15.30 -6.15 9.68
N ARG A 75 -15.05 -7.26 10.40
CA ARG A 75 -15.82 -7.58 11.62
C ARG A 75 -15.62 -6.52 12.71
N ALA A 76 -14.38 -6.05 12.91
CA ALA A 76 -14.08 -5.02 13.92
C ALA A 76 -14.82 -3.71 13.63
N VAL A 77 -14.77 -3.23 12.40
CA VAL A 77 -15.44 -2.01 11.93
C VAL A 77 -16.97 -2.14 12.08
N THR A 78 -17.52 -3.27 11.66
CA THR A 78 -18.97 -3.54 11.77
C THR A 78 -19.41 -3.61 13.23
N ALA A 79 -18.66 -4.29 14.10
CA ALA A 79 -18.99 -4.40 15.53
C ALA A 79 -18.92 -3.04 16.24
N ALA A 80 -18.05 -2.15 15.79
CA ALA A 80 -17.96 -0.77 16.30
C ALA A 80 -19.04 0.17 15.73
N GLY A 81 -19.90 -0.32 14.84
CA GLY A 81 -20.95 0.50 14.21
C GLY A 81 -20.41 1.54 13.23
N LEU A 82 -19.19 1.33 12.70
CA LEU A 82 -18.56 2.18 11.72
C LEU A 82 -18.86 1.67 10.29
N GLY A 83 -18.81 2.57 9.33
CA GLY A 83 -19.05 2.22 7.93
C GLY A 83 -20.32 2.84 7.36
N PRO A 84 -20.72 2.46 6.15
CA PRO A 84 -20.42 1.18 5.46
C PRO A 84 -18.94 0.92 5.24
N ALA A 85 -18.56 -0.37 5.18
CA ALA A 85 -17.20 -0.81 4.96
C ALA A 85 -17.14 -1.97 3.96
N VAL A 86 -16.07 -2.00 3.16
CA VAL A 86 -15.82 -3.02 2.14
C VAL A 86 -14.35 -3.44 2.20
N VAL A 87 -14.09 -4.73 1.92
CA VAL A 87 -12.72 -5.26 1.78
C VAL A 87 -12.56 -5.77 0.34
N ARG A 88 -11.47 -5.36 -0.31
CA ARG A 88 -11.13 -5.76 -1.68
C ARG A 88 -9.68 -6.21 -1.75
N ASP A 89 -9.40 -7.11 -2.70
CA ASP A 89 -8.02 -7.45 -3.05
C ASP A 89 -7.34 -6.28 -3.73
N VAL A 90 -6.03 -6.17 -3.54
CA VAL A 90 -5.22 -5.11 -4.13
C VAL A 90 -4.07 -5.69 -4.94
N GLU A 91 -3.59 -4.91 -5.90
CA GLU A 91 -2.34 -5.16 -6.61
C GLU A 91 -1.24 -4.27 -6.03
N VAL A 92 -0.03 -4.81 -5.96
CA VAL A 92 1.11 -4.10 -5.35
C VAL A 92 2.26 -4.01 -6.35
N ALA A 93 2.81 -2.82 -6.49
CA ALA A 93 3.97 -2.55 -7.35
C ALA A 93 5.11 -1.92 -6.54
N SER A 94 6.34 -2.37 -6.79
CA SER A 94 7.51 -1.69 -6.27
C SER A 94 7.91 -0.55 -7.20
N LEU A 95 8.12 0.65 -6.65
CA LEU A 95 8.64 1.81 -7.38
C LEU A 95 10.03 2.17 -6.86
N ASP A 96 10.89 2.63 -7.77
CA ASP A 96 12.14 3.26 -7.39
C ASP A 96 11.85 4.68 -6.88
N GLN A 97 11.86 4.85 -5.56
CA GLN A 97 11.53 6.10 -4.89
C GLN A 97 12.53 7.23 -5.19
N GLU A 98 13.75 6.87 -5.63
CA GLU A 98 14.81 7.84 -5.97
C GLU A 98 14.66 8.39 -7.39
N THR A 99 13.83 7.77 -8.24
CA THR A 99 13.64 8.18 -9.64
C THR A 99 12.32 8.94 -9.81
N PRO A 100 12.34 10.26 -10.04
CA PRO A 100 11.13 11.03 -10.32
C PRO A 100 10.37 10.52 -11.55
N GLY A 101 9.02 10.59 -11.49
CA GLY A 101 8.15 10.24 -12.62
C GLY A 101 7.78 8.76 -12.74
N GLN A 102 8.22 7.90 -11.83
CA GLN A 102 7.90 6.47 -11.82
C GLN A 102 6.39 6.22 -11.79
N LEU A 103 5.67 6.90 -10.89
CA LEU A 103 4.21 6.79 -10.80
C LEU A 103 3.54 7.16 -12.15
N GLY A 104 3.94 8.28 -12.75
CA GLY A 104 3.38 8.70 -14.03
C GLY A 104 3.64 7.71 -15.16
N THR A 105 4.83 7.11 -15.19
CA THR A 105 5.20 6.09 -16.17
C THR A 105 4.38 4.82 -16.01
N LEU A 106 4.20 4.34 -14.77
CA LEU A 106 3.36 3.17 -14.48
C LEU A 106 1.89 3.46 -14.81
N ALA A 107 1.35 4.59 -14.36
CA ALA A 107 -0.03 4.99 -14.62
C ALA A 107 -0.32 5.09 -16.13
N ARG A 108 0.64 5.60 -16.93
CA ARG A 108 0.49 5.63 -18.39
C ARG A 108 0.36 4.21 -18.96
N ARG A 109 1.19 3.26 -18.52
CA ARG A 109 1.11 1.87 -18.99
C ARG A 109 -0.20 1.18 -18.59
N LEU A 110 -0.68 1.45 -17.38
CA LEU A 110 -1.99 0.96 -16.94
C LEU A 110 -3.10 1.53 -17.82
N GLY A 111 -3.09 2.85 -18.07
CA GLY A 111 -4.05 3.49 -18.96
C GLY A 111 -4.01 2.98 -20.40
N ASP A 112 -2.81 2.76 -20.96
CA ASP A 112 -2.64 2.21 -22.32
C ASP A 112 -3.16 0.74 -22.41
N ALA A 113 -3.18 0.02 -21.30
CA ALA A 113 -3.77 -1.32 -21.15
C ALA A 113 -5.28 -1.30 -20.83
N GLY A 114 -5.91 -0.12 -20.77
CA GLY A 114 -7.32 0.05 -20.45
C GLY A 114 -7.67 -0.07 -18.98
N VAL A 115 -6.67 -0.09 -18.09
CA VAL A 115 -6.89 -0.23 -16.63
C VAL A 115 -7.19 1.13 -16.01
N ASN A 116 -8.34 1.24 -15.33
CA ASN A 116 -8.68 2.39 -14.51
C ASN A 116 -8.29 2.16 -13.05
N VAL A 117 -7.45 3.04 -12.50
CA VAL A 117 -7.04 2.99 -11.09
C VAL A 117 -8.10 3.71 -10.24
N LEU A 118 -8.76 2.97 -9.36
CA LEU A 118 -9.81 3.49 -8.48
C LEU A 118 -9.20 4.16 -7.25
N VAL A 119 -8.20 3.52 -6.63
CA VAL A 119 -7.49 4.02 -5.46
C VAL A 119 -6.00 3.71 -5.58
N GLN A 120 -5.17 4.64 -5.14
CA GLN A 120 -3.73 4.48 -5.09
C GLN A 120 -3.19 5.11 -3.80
N TYR A 121 -2.32 4.39 -3.11
CA TYR A 121 -1.56 4.88 -1.96
C TYR A 121 -0.26 4.08 -1.79
N SER A 122 0.58 4.46 -0.83
CA SER A 122 1.80 3.70 -0.50
C SER A 122 1.63 2.93 0.80
N ASP A 123 2.26 1.76 0.87
CA ASP A 123 2.42 1.03 2.12
C ASP A 123 3.60 1.58 2.95
N HIS A 124 3.79 1.03 4.16
CA HIS A 124 4.84 1.47 5.09
C HIS A 124 6.26 1.12 4.63
N VAL A 125 6.41 0.23 3.65
CA VAL A 125 7.73 -0.17 3.11
C VAL A 125 8.01 0.43 1.74
N GLY A 126 7.12 1.32 1.27
CA GLY A 126 7.32 2.11 0.06
C GLY A 126 6.84 1.45 -1.23
N ASN A 127 6.04 0.39 -1.15
CA ASN A 127 5.36 -0.12 -2.33
C ASN A 127 4.13 0.74 -2.67
N LEU A 128 3.78 0.74 -3.94
CA LEU A 128 2.54 1.31 -4.44
C LEU A 128 1.44 0.27 -4.36
N VAL A 129 0.35 0.61 -3.69
CA VAL A 129 -0.86 -0.18 -3.61
C VAL A 129 -1.87 0.37 -4.61
N LEU A 130 -2.48 -0.51 -5.38
CA LEU A 130 -3.44 -0.19 -6.43
C LEU A 130 -4.73 -0.99 -6.23
N LEU A 131 -5.85 -0.28 -6.18
CA LEU A 131 -7.17 -0.85 -6.29
C LEU A 131 -7.70 -0.54 -7.69
N VAL A 132 -8.10 -1.59 -8.40
CA VAL A 132 -8.71 -1.51 -9.72
C VAL A 132 -10.04 -2.27 -9.72
N ALA A 133 -10.87 -2.11 -10.75
CA ALA A 133 -12.08 -2.90 -10.90
C ALA A 133 -11.73 -4.38 -11.14
N ASP A 134 -12.62 -5.31 -10.73
CA ASP A 134 -12.37 -6.76 -10.82
C ASP A 134 -12.07 -7.20 -12.26
N GLU A 135 -12.75 -6.60 -13.23
CA GLU A 135 -12.54 -6.85 -14.67
C GLU A 135 -11.15 -6.40 -15.17
N ASP A 136 -10.54 -5.42 -14.50
CA ASP A 136 -9.23 -4.85 -14.85
C ASP A 136 -8.06 -5.61 -14.20
N VAL A 137 -8.31 -6.44 -13.19
CA VAL A 137 -7.27 -7.16 -12.44
C VAL A 137 -6.33 -7.96 -13.36
N PRO A 138 -6.80 -8.74 -14.36
CA PRO A 138 -5.90 -9.49 -15.23
C PRO A 138 -4.95 -8.57 -16.03
N SER A 139 -5.47 -7.47 -16.57
CA SER A 139 -4.68 -6.49 -17.33
C SER A 139 -3.69 -5.76 -16.43
N CYS A 140 -4.12 -5.37 -15.23
CA CYS A 140 -3.26 -4.76 -14.22
C CYS A 140 -2.07 -5.67 -13.89
N ARG A 141 -2.32 -6.94 -13.55
CA ARG A 141 -1.28 -7.94 -13.27
C ARG A 141 -0.31 -8.13 -14.43
N ALA A 142 -0.80 -8.16 -15.67
CA ALA A 142 0.06 -8.26 -16.85
C ALA A 142 1.02 -7.05 -16.95
N VAL A 143 0.54 -5.83 -16.73
CA VAL A 143 1.37 -4.63 -16.72
C VAL A 143 2.40 -4.68 -15.60
N LEU A 144 2.01 -5.07 -14.37
CA LEU A 144 2.90 -5.14 -13.22
C LEU A 144 3.97 -6.21 -13.36
N ALA A 145 3.67 -7.36 -13.94
CA ALA A 145 4.64 -8.41 -14.24
C ALA A 145 5.78 -7.91 -15.15
N HIS A 146 5.43 -7.09 -16.15
CA HIS A 146 6.43 -6.46 -17.03
C HIS A 146 7.13 -5.25 -16.38
N TRP A 147 6.50 -4.62 -15.40
CA TRP A 147 7.10 -3.54 -14.63
C TRP A 147 8.24 -4.06 -13.74
N GLY A 148 7.99 -5.11 -12.96
CA GLY A 148 8.96 -5.72 -12.04
C GLY A 148 10.14 -6.43 -12.73
N SER A 149 9.96 -6.89 -13.98
CA SER A 149 11.03 -7.56 -14.74
C SER A 149 12.11 -6.60 -15.32
N ARG A 150 11.90 -5.29 -15.25
CA ARG A 150 12.94 -4.31 -15.54
C ARG A 150 13.76 -4.07 -14.27
N ALA A 151 14.66 -5.02 -13.96
CA ALA A 151 15.63 -4.85 -12.89
C ALA A 151 16.33 -3.49 -13.05
N THR A 152 16.30 -2.69 -12.01
CA THR A 152 17.11 -1.48 -11.88
C THR A 152 18.56 -1.85 -12.19
N PRO A 153 19.24 -1.19 -13.16
CA PRO A 153 20.65 -1.42 -13.38
C PRO A 153 21.42 -1.17 -12.08
N PRO A 154 22.47 -1.95 -11.78
CA PRO A 154 23.21 -1.78 -10.53
C PRO A 154 23.70 -0.33 -10.44
N ARG A 155 23.43 0.29 -9.30
CA ARG A 155 23.91 1.64 -8.97
C ARG A 155 25.37 1.73 -9.32
N ARG A 156 25.76 2.59 -10.27
CA ARG A 156 27.16 2.97 -10.44
C ARG A 156 27.63 3.56 -9.11
N ALA A 157 28.58 2.88 -8.47
CA ALA A 157 29.26 3.43 -7.32
C ALA A 157 29.87 4.79 -7.75
N SER A 158 29.37 5.87 -7.15
CA SER A 158 29.99 7.18 -7.27
C SER A 158 31.37 7.06 -6.60
N GLY A 159 32.42 6.98 -7.42
CA GLY A 159 33.77 7.04 -6.93
C GLY A 159 34.00 8.38 -6.20
N PRO A 160 34.89 8.42 -5.22
CA PRO A 160 35.21 9.67 -4.52
C PRO A 160 35.75 10.70 -5.53
N PRO A 161 35.44 12.00 -5.32
CA PRO A 161 35.95 13.05 -6.21
C PRO A 161 37.51 13.05 -6.20
N PRO A 162 38.14 13.42 -7.32
CA PRO A 162 39.59 13.50 -7.39
C PRO A 162 40.10 14.54 -6.38
N ARG A 163 41.11 14.17 -5.58
CA ARG A 163 41.80 15.10 -4.68
C ARG A 163 42.67 16.04 -5.57
N THR A 164 42.37 17.32 -5.48
CA THR A 164 43.28 18.39 -5.95
C THR A 164 44.35 18.64 -4.91
#